data_69825070d434ec75700d4f7263364db6
#
_entry.id   69825070d434ec75700d4f7263364db6
#
_cell.length_a   1.000
_cell.length_b   1.000
_cell.length_c   1.000
_cell.angle_alpha   90.00
_cell.angle_beta   90.00
_cell.angle_gamma   90.00
#
_symmetry.space_group_name_H-M   'P 1'
#
loop_
_entity.id
_entity.type
_entity.pdbx_description
1 polymer ?
#
loop_
_entity_poly.entity_id
_entity_poly.type
_entity_poly.pdbx_seq_one_letter_code
_entity_poly.pdbx_strand_id
1 'polypeptide(L)'
;MKNPKKKTKKISKKTRKAMEAAAARRVKISKKTLLNIAAVLCGIVLVVGICIGVHVIKKRRADRTVKVAFYGLSEDMCAMLKEKIPQEENIILEFDVISENAFDAGLVKDKYDMLFTWRGQITDSLQASAEDIPQRVLETMPTALRNKKCVPILLDHCELAYYTKTLKDTGLEIPATFKEYQAFLNAAKSKVFSPYFCNGAEDRIMIDFIGALVMAQGGLKAYNKLIDELRINNSLDAVLDVKLDEKKCTLRSILDMLKNWPKEGITHPSWYNGRGNDLLFFAEDAQLGSFFTLLSEHRKIPYNVIKNYESAMFPVNVSPANYGLIAPALSGMLLSDNSNAKRYIANFFTEETQTEFSDKTNLAPVHSRAQAYDRQADDVRFWAASCAGGAVPDLYLAAYQRRPEELKKLCGEIRSYVR
;
A
#
# COMPACT_ATOMS: atom_id res chain seq x y z
N MET A 1 25.49 20.05 -72.89
CA MET A 1 24.85 20.50 -71.64
C MET A 1 25.21 21.98 -71.41
N LYS A 2 24.23 22.90 -71.47
CA LYS A 2 24.48 24.34 -71.47
C LYS A 2 24.40 24.89 -70.04
N ASN A 3 25.44 25.64 -69.64
CA ASN A 3 25.54 26.34 -68.37
C ASN A 3 24.71 27.65 -68.39
N PRO A 4 23.86 27.94 -67.38
CA PRO A 4 23.15 29.19 -67.32
C PRO A 4 23.97 30.30 -66.69
N LYS A 5 24.20 31.39 -67.39
CA LYS A 5 24.86 32.63 -66.96
C LYS A 5 24.07 33.34 -65.88
N LYS A 6 24.65 33.57 -64.69
CA LYS A 6 24.13 34.44 -63.64
C LYS A 6 24.07 35.89 -64.11
N LYS A 7 22.88 36.45 -64.22
CA LYS A 7 22.67 37.90 -64.43
C LYS A 7 22.78 38.64 -63.07
N THR A 8 23.87 39.35 -62.86
CA THR A 8 24.03 40.31 -61.75
C THR A 8 23.16 41.53 -62.00
N LYS A 9 22.10 41.70 -61.19
CA LYS A 9 21.28 42.92 -61.22
C LYS A 9 22.07 44.11 -60.68
N LYS A 10 22.42 45.08 -61.55
CA LYS A 10 22.99 46.38 -61.15
C LYS A 10 21.96 47.13 -60.30
N ILE A 11 22.27 47.32 -58.98
CA ILE A 11 21.47 48.15 -58.07
C ILE A 11 21.50 49.59 -58.56
N SER A 12 20.32 50.20 -58.73
CA SER A 12 20.20 51.56 -59.26
C SER A 12 20.83 52.60 -58.32
N LYS A 13 21.42 53.69 -58.95
CA LYS A 13 22.05 54.79 -58.19
C LYS A 13 21.17 55.39 -57.12
N LYS A 14 19.80 55.33 -57.32
CA LYS A 14 18.78 55.80 -56.40
C LYS A 14 18.65 54.92 -55.15
N THR A 15 18.76 53.60 -55.31
CA THR A 15 18.71 52.62 -54.21
C THR A 15 19.99 52.70 -53.34
N ARG A 16 21.13 52.93 -53.94
CA ARG A 16 22.40 53.10 -53.22
C ARG A 16 22.41 54.40 -52.40
N LYS A 17 21.91 55.55 -52.92
CA LYS A 17 21.73 56.78 -52.15
C LYS A 17 20.74 56.63 -50.98
N ALA A 18 19.67 55.86 -51.17
CA ALA A 18 18.70 55.60 -50.10
C ALA A 18 19.30 54.71 -48.98
N MET A 19 20.14 53.73 -49.31
CA MET A 19 20.85 52.92 -48.32
C MET A 19 21.94 53.72 -47.59
N GLU A 20 22.63 54.61 -48.27
CA GLU A 20 23.61 55.52 -47.65
C GLU A 20 22.93 56.56 -46.73
N ALA A 21 21.78 57.09 -47.12
CA ALA A 21 20.97 57.97 -46.28
C ALA A 21 20.34 57.26 -45.08
N ALA A 22 19.98 55.97 -45.19
CA ALA A 22 19.51 55.15 -44.10
C ALA A 22 20.64 54.79 -43.13
N ALA A 23 21.86 54.54 -43.65
CA ALA A 23 23.05 54.27 -42.83
C ALA A 23 23.57 55.54 -42.11
N ALA A 24 23.33 56.72 -42.67
CA ALA A 24 23.69 58.02 -42.06
C ALA A 24 22.74 58.46 -40.91
N ARG A 25 21.57 57.87 -40.78
CA ARG A 25 20.68 58.03 -39.62
C ARG A 25 21.10 57.18 -38.45
N ARG A 26 22.37 57.11 -38.11
CA ARG A 26 22.84 56.61 -36.81
C ARG A 26 22.33 57.62 -35.77
N VAL A 27 21.34 57.21 -35.02
CA VAL A 27 20.88 57.92 -33.83
C VAL A 27 22.08 58.18 -32.97
N LYS A 28 22.57 59.43 -32.88
CA LYS A 28 23.64 59.84 -31.95
C LYS A 28 23.04 59.75 -30.57
N ILE A 29 23.12 58.57 -29.96
CA ILE A 29 22.76 58.36 -28.55
C ILE A 29 23.72 59.21 -27.71
N SER A 30 23.18 60.16 -26.94
CA SER A 30 24.02 60.98 -26.07
C SER A 30 24.76 60.11 -25.06
N LYS A 31 26.01 60.50 -24.70
CA LYS A 31 26.77 59.78 -23.64
C LYS A 31 25.95 59.58 -22.39
N LYS A 32 25.08 60.53 -22.01
CA LYS A 32 24.18 60.47 -20.86
C LYS A 32 23.10 59.37 -21.01
N THR A 33 22.53 59.22 -22.21
CA THR A 33 21.55 58.18 -22.52
C THR A 33 22.20 56.78 -22.47
N LEU A 34 23.43 56.64 -22.99
CA LEU A 34 24.19 55.41 -22.96
C LEU A 34 24.54 55.00 -21.53
N LEU A 35 24.89 55.96 -20.68
CA LEU A 35 25.18 55.74 -19.25
C LEU A 35 23.93 55.27 -18.49
N ASN A 36 22.78 55.88 -18.79
CA ASN A 36 21.51 55.49 -18.20
C ASN A 36 21.08 54.08 -18.63
N ILE A 37 21.25 53.70 -19.90
CA ILE A 37 20.96 52.36 -20.38
C ILE A 37 21.89 51.34 -19.72
N ALA A 38 23.17 51.65 -19.60
CA ALA A 38 24.14 50.78 -18.90
C ALA A 38 23.77 50.62 -17.43
N ALA A 39 23.40 51.68 -16.73
CA ALA A 39 22.98 51.62 -15.32
C ALA A 39 21.71 50.76 -15.16
N VAL A 40 20.72 50.87 -16.05
CA VAL A 40 19.49 50.04 -16.04
C VAL A 40 19.84 48.57 -16.32
N LEU A 41 20.70 48.28 -17.28
CA LEU A 41 21.18 46.91 -17.57
C LEU A 41 21.92 46.32 -16.40
N CYS A 42 22.83 47.07 -15.76
CA CYS A 42 23.53 46.62 -14.55
C CYS A 42 22.54 46.35 -13.41
N GLY A 43 21.51 47.19 -13.23
CA GLY A 43 20.44 46.98 -12.24
C GLY A 43 19.66 45.68 -12.51
N ILE A 44 19.29 45.42 -13.77
CA ILE A 44 18.60 44.16 -14.14
C ILE A 44 19.48 42.95 -13.89
N VAL A 45 20.76 42.98 -14.29
CA VAL A 45 21.70 41.88 -14.06
C VAL A 45 21.87 41.61 -12.55
N LEU A 46 21.94 42.66 -11.75
CA LEU A 46 22.08 42.54 -10.30
C LEU A 46 20.82 41.92 -9.66
N VAL A 47 19.61 42.36 -10.07
CA VAL A 47 18.34 41.79 -9.61
C VAL A 47 18.22 40.33 -10.03
N VAL A 48 18.53 39.99 -11.27
CA VAL A 48 18.52 38.61 -11.77
C VAL A 48 19.54 37.77 -11.03
N GLY A 49 20.75 38.28 -10.76
CA GLY A 49 21.77 37.62 -9.97
C GLY A 49 21.33 37.32 -8.54
N ILE A 50 20.66 38.28 -7.87
CA ILE A 50 20.08 38.09 -6.54
C ILE A 50 18.97 37.05 -6.58
N CYS A 51 18.07 37.10 -7.53
CA CYS A 51 16.99 36.13 -7.69
C CYS A 51 17.53 34.70 -7.90
N ILE A 52 18.55 34.54 -8.77
CA ILE A 52 19.23 33.26 -8.99
C ILE A 52 19.91 32.81 -7.70
N GLY A 53 20.65 33.69 -7.02
CA GLY A 53 21.34 33.40 -5.76
C GLY A 53 20.36 32.92 -4.67
N VAL A 54 19.26 33.65 -4.48
CA VAL A 54 18.21 33.26 -3.53
C VAL A 54 17.56 31.91 -3.92
N HIS A 55 17.30 31.70 -5.20
CA HIS A 55 16.76 30.42 -5.69
C HIS A 55 17.73 29.26 -5.42
N VAL A 56 19.01 29.41 -5.72
CA VAL A 56 20.05 28.41 -5.45
C VAL A 56 20.19 28.13 -3.95
N ILE A 57 20.15 29.15 -3.10
CA ILE A 57 20.22 28.98 -1.64
C ILE A 57 18.98 28.25 -1.13
N LYS A 58 17.79 28.65 -1.58
CA LYS A 58 16.52 27.96 -1.20
C LYS A 58 16.54 26.50 -1.66
N LYS A 59 16.98 26.22 -2.88
CA LYS A 59 17.12 24.87 -3.41
C LYS A 59 18.11 24.04 -2.60
N ARG A 60 19.31 24.57 -2.31
CA ARG A 60 20.30 23.87 -1.47
C ARG A 60 19.79 23.60 -0.05
N ARG A 61 18.97 24.51 0.52
CA ARG A 61 18.37 24.29 1.85
C ARG A 61 17.27 23.24 1.77
N ALA A 62 16.42 23.27 0.75
CA ALA A 62 15.42 22.23 0.49
C ALA A 62 16.08 20.87 0.28
N ASP A 63 17.13 20.78 -0.52
CA ASP A 63 17.89 19.54 -0.75
C ASP A 63 18.56 18.99 0.54
N ARG A 64 18.79 19.82 1.57
CA ARG A 64 19.34 19.39 2.87
C ARG A 64 18.28 19.01 3.89
N THR A 65 17.00 19.27 3.63
CA THR A 65 15.91 18.90 4.53
C THR A 65 15.21 17.69 3.95
N VAL A 66 15.01 16.64 4.77
CA VAL A 66 14.18 15.48 4.43
C VAL A 66 13.04 15.42 5.42
N LYS A 67 11.82 15.55 4.91
CA LYS A 67 10.59 15.53 5.69
C LYS A 67 9.90 14.18 5.55
N VAL A 68 9.75 13.48 6.66
CA VAL A 68 9.22 12.13 6.72
C VAL A 68 7.91 12.13 7.49
N ALA A 69 6.87 11.63 6.88
CA ALA A 69 5.56 11.46 7.50
C ALA A 69 5.27 10.00 7.83
N PHE A 70 4.56 9.79 8.91
CA PHE A 70 3.98 8.49 9.31
C PHE A 70 2.47 8.65 9.42
N TYR A 71 1.72 7.66 8.92
CA TYR A 71 0.27 7.64 9.03
C TYR A 71 -0.24 6.25 9.40
N GLY A 72 -1.08 6.18 10.44
CA GLY A 72 -1.72 4.93 10.86
C GLY A 72 -0.75 3.84 11.33
N LEU A 73 0.40 4.23 11.88
CA LEU A 73 1.42 3.34 12.44
C LEU A 73 1.48 3.50 13.96
N SER A 74 1.82 2.40 14.66
CA SER A 74 2.10 2.47 16.09
C SER A 74 3.37 3.28 16.39
N GLU A 75 3.51 3.74 17.63
CA GLU A 75 4.70 4.48 18.08
C GLU A 75 5.98 3.63 17.90
N ASP A 76 5.91 2.33 18.20
CA ASP A 76 7.03 1.40 18.06
C ASP A 76 7.45 1.25 16.58
N MET A 77 6.48 1.13 15.67
CA MET A 77 6.77 1.10 14.22
C MET A 77 7.40 2.42 13.75
N CYS A 78 6.88 3.56 14.20
CA CYS A 78 7.46 4.86 13.87
C CYS A 78 8.90 4.97 14.38
N ALA A 79 9.18 4.52 15.61
CA ALA A 79 10.52 4.53 16.20
C ALA A 79 11.48 3.63 15.40
N MET A 80 11.08 2.40 15.12
CA MET A 80 11.84 1.44 14.31
C MET A 80 12.21 2.00 12.92
N LEU A 81 11.26 2.65 12.24
CA LEU A 81 11.52 3.25 10.93
C LEU A 81 12.46 4.45 11.03
N LYS A 82 12.33 5.30 12.06
CA LYS A 82 13.22 6.47 12.27
C LYS A 82 14.67 6.04 12.48
N GLU A 83 14.94 4.94 13.18
CA GLU A 83 16.29 4.42 13.44
C GLU A 83 17.08 4.10 12.15
N LYS A 84 16.39 3.79 11.04
CA LYS A 84 17.03 3.45 9.75
C LYS A 84 17.31 4.66 8.86
N ILE A 85 16.91 5.84 9.27
CA ILE A 85 17.24 7.09 8.57
C ILE A 85 18.47 7.70 9.25
N PRO A 86 19.65 7.69 8.58
CA PRO A 86 20.90 8.12 9.20
C PRO A 86 20.87 9.63 9.48
N GLN A 87 21.34 10.00 10.66
CA GLN A 87 21.59 11.41 10.99
C GLN A 87 22.94 11.83 10.42
N GLU A 88 22.93 12.76 9.49
CA GLU A 88 24.12 13.32 8.84
C GLU A 88 24.25 14.80 9.22
N GLU A 89 25.48 15.27 9.51
CA GLU A 89 25.71 16.66 9.99
C GLU A 89 25.13 17.76 9.09
N ASN A 90 25.00 17.46 7.79
CA ASN A 90 24.55 18.45 6.80
C ASN A 90 23.08 18.24 6.37
N ILE A 91 22.36 17.28 6.95
CA ILE A 91 20.98 16.96 6.61
C ILE A 91 20.07 17.25 7.82
N ILE A 92 19.01 17.97 7.58
CA ILE A 92 17.95 18.26 8.56
C ILE A 92 16.85 17.22 8.35
N LEU A 93 16.58 16.44 9.39
CA LEU A 93 15.49 15.45 9.37
C LEU A 93 14.30 16.02 10.16
N GLU A 94 13.15 16.08 9.51
CA GLU A 94 11.88 16.45 10.13
C GLU A 94 10.95 15.24 10.10
N PHE A 95 10.47 14.79 11.27
CA PHE A 95 9.54 13.67 11.40
C PHE A 95 8.19 14.15 11.90
N ASP A 96 7.12 13.70 11.27
CA ASP A 96 5.76 14.07 11.62
C ASP A 96 4.84 12.84 11.63
N VAL A 97 3.91 12.79 12.58
CA VAL A 97 2.85 11.77 12.62
C VAL A 97 1.55 12.45 12.25
N ILE A 98 1.00 12.06 11.10
CA ILE A 98 -0.25 12.63 10.61
C ILE A 98 -1.41 11.95 11.34
N SER A 99 -2.24 12.74 12.01
CA SER A 99 -3.46 12.23 12.64
C SER A 99 -4.51 11.83 11.57
N GLU A 100 -5.33 10.84 11.89
CA GLU A 100 -6.34 10.31 10.96
C GLU A 100 -7.25 11.40 10.38
N ASN A 101 -7.68 12.35 11.22
CA ASN A 101 -8.56 13.45 10.83
C ASN A 101 -7.87 14.57 10.03
N ALA A 102 -6.53 14.59 9.99
CA ALA A 102 -5.75 15.65 9.33
C ALA A 102 -5.19 15.23 7.97
N PHE A 103 -5.49 14.04 7.50
CA PHE A 103 -4.96 13.58 6.22
C PHE A 103 -5.65 14.25 5.04
N ASP A 104 -4.87 15.02 4.27
CA ASP A 104 -5.20 15.54 2.95
C ASP A 104 -4.07 15.19 1.97
N ALA A 105 -4.43 14.51 0.88
CA ALA A 105 -3.43 13.99 -0.07
C ALA A 105 -2.61 15.12 -0.75
N GLY A 106 -3.23 16.26 -1.06
CA GLY A 106 -2.55 17.41 -1.64
C GLY A 106 -1.55 18.02 -0.67
N LEU A 107 -2.00 18.29 0.56
CA LEU A 107 -1.12 18.84 1.61
C LEU A 107 0.03 17.90 1.97
N VAL A 108 -0.24 16.60 2.05
CA VAL A 108 0.79 15.58 2.34
C VAL A 108 1.82 15.53 1.23
N LYS A 109 1.38 15.52 -0.05
CA LYS A 109 2.26 15.56 -1.21
C LYS A 109 3.16 16.79 -1.24
N ASP A 110 2.62 17.96 -0.91
CA ASP A 110 3.36 19.23 -0.97
C ASP A 110 4.30 19.44 0.22
N LYS A 111 4.00 18.80 1.35
CA LYS A 111 4.74 19.03 2.61
C LYS A 111 5.87 18.05 2.84
N TYR A 112 5.74 16.79 2.42
CA TYR A 112 6.66 15.72 2.80
C TYR A 112 7.42 15.13 1.61
N ASP A 113 8.62 14.60 1.89
CA ASP A 113 9.45 13.90 0.91
C ASP A 113 9.20 12.39 0.93
N MET A 114 8.88 11.84 2.11
CA MET A 114 8.62 10.42 2.31
C MET A 114 7.36 10.22 3.15
N LEU A 115 6.62 9.16 2.86
CA LEU A 115 5.50 8.69 3.66
C LEU A 115 5.66 7.21 3.95
N PHE A 116 5.46 6.83 5.22
CA PHE A 116 5.32 5.44 5.65
C PHE A 116 3.91 5.20 6.18
N THR A 117 3.25 4.18 5.66
CA THR A 117 1.87 3.83 6.02
C THR A 117 1.54 2.41 5.58
N TRP A 118 0.43 1.87 6.05
CA TRP A 118 -0.16 0.66 5.48
C TRP A 118 -0.71 0.94 4.09
N ARG A 119 -0.39 0.04 3.13
CA ARG A 119 -0.88 0.14 1.75
C ARG A 119 -2.40 -0.01 1.71
N GLY A 120 -3.08 0.92 1.08
CA GLY A 120 -4.53 0.95 0.95
C GLY A 120 -5.03 2.28 0.39
N GLN A 121 -6.16 2.75 0.87
CA GLN A 121 -6.82 3.97 0.39
C GLN A 121 -5.92 5.21 0.44
N ILE A 122 -5.05 5.32 1.46
CA ILE A 122 -4.09 6.42 1.60
C ILE A 122 -3.07 6.40 0.46
N THR A 123 -2.43 5.25 0.25
CA THR A 123 -1.40 5.11 -0.80
C THR A 123 -1.99 5.25 -2.20
N ASP A 124 -3.21 4.76 -2.42
CA ASP A 124 -3.93 4.89 -3.69
C ASP A 124 -4.18 6.36 -4.03
N SER A 125 -4.55 7.19 -3.04
CA SER A 125 -4.82 8.61 -3.25
C SER A 125 -3.56 9.43 -3.63
N LEU A 126 -2.36 8.93 -3.31
CA LEU A 126 -1.08 9.56 -3.58
C LEU A 126 -0.34 8.96 -4.79
N GLN A 127 -0.74 7.77 -5.24
CA GLN A 127 0.01 6.97 -6.22
C GLN A 127 0.30 7.73 -7.53
N ALA A 128 -0.68 8.48 -8.04
CA ALA A 128 -0.52 9.24 -9.29
C ALA A 128 0.53 10.35 -9.19
N SER A 129 0.74 10.90 -7.99
CA SER A 129 1.65 12.02 -7.74
C SER A 129 2.96 11.62 -7.06
N ALA A 130 3.12 10.36 -6.67
CA ALA A 130 4.34 9.85 -6.05
C ALA A 130 5.49 9.73 -7.07
N GLU A 131 6.72 9.87 -6.59
CA GLU A 131 7.93 9.63 -7.36
C GLU A 131 8.23 8.12 -7.49
N ASP A 132 9.04 7.77 -8.48
CA ASP A 132 9.45 6.38 -8.66
C ASP A 132 10.47 5.94 -7.61
N ILE A 133 10.22 4.78 -7.04
CA ILE A 133 11.16 4.09 -6.16
C ILE A 133 12.39 3.67 -6.98
N PRO A 134 13.62 3.89 -6.47
CA PRO A 134 14.84 3.50 -7.17
C PRO A 134 14.83 2.01 -7.56
N GLN A 135 15.22 1.70 -8.80
CA GLN A 135 15.23 0.35 -9.36
C GLN A 135 16.01 -0.65 -8.47
N ARG A 136 17.16 -0.22 -7.90
CA ARG A 136 17.96 -1.03 -6.98
C ARG A 136 17.20 -1.52 -5.75
N VAL A 137 16.19 -0.76 -5.30
CA VAL A 137 15.31 -1.16 -4.17
C VAL A 137 14.34 -2.24 -4.66
N LEU A 138 13.71 -2.05 -5.82
CA LEU A 138 12.77 -3.01 -6.39
C LEU A 138 13.42 -4.37 -6.71
N GLU A 139 14.70 -4.38 -7.03
CA GLU A 139 15.46 -5.61 -7.35
C GLU A 139 15.75 -6.48 -6.14
N THR A 140 15.59 -5.97 -4.91
CA THR A 140 15.80 -6.75 -3.69
C THR A 140 14.68 -7.74 -3.39
N MET A 141 13.52 -7.59 -4.02
CA MET A 141 12.31 -8.35 -3.73
C MET A 141 11.79 -9.13 -4.96
N PRO A 142 10.93 -10.15 -4.75
CA PRO A 142 10.25 -10.88 -5.83
C PRO A 142 9.47 -9.94 -6.74
N THR A 143 9.41 -10.26 -8.04
CA THR A 143 8.76 -9.41 -9.06
C THR A 143 7.31 -9.08 -8.74
N ALA A 144 6.54 -10.04 -8.21
CA ALA A 144 5.13 -9.85 -7.85
C ALA A 144 4.90 -8.84 -6.70
N LEU A 145 5.93 -8.52 -5.92
CA LEU A 145 5.86 -7.51 -4.83
C LEU A 145 6.33 -6.12 -5.28
N ARG A 146 6.92 -6.00 -6.47
CA ARG A 146 7.48 -4.73 -6.95
C ARG A 146 6.39 -3.73 -7.29
N ASN A 147 6.36 -2.63 -6.58
CA ASN A 147 5.54 -1.47 -6.93
C ASN A 147 6.42 -0.21 -7.00
N LYS A 148 6.41 0.44 -8.16
CA LYS A 148 7.29 1.60 -8.43
C LYS A 148 6.93 2.85 -7.62
N LYS A 149 5.71 2.95 -7.12
CA LYS A 149 5.20 4.16 -6.45
C LYS A 149 4.99 3.98 -4.95
N CYS A 150 4.73 2.73 -4.52
CA CYS A 150 4.44 2.38 -3.14
C CYS A 150 5.10 1.03 -2.85
N VAL A 151 6.31 1.05 -2.29
CA VAL A 151 7.09 -0.16 -2.08
C VAL A 151 6.75 -0.80 -0.73
N PRO A 152 6.37 -2.09 -0.69
CA PRO A 152 6.15 -2.80 0.56
C PRO A 152 7.49 -2.98 1.30
N ILE A 153 7.47 -2.80 2.61
CA ILE A 153 8.62 -3.02 3.51
C ILE A 153 8.45 -4.33 4.25
N LEU A 154 7.26 -4.55 4.83
CA LEU A 154 6.89 -5.76 5.55
C LEU A 154 5.47 -6.14 5.16
N LEU A 155 5.16 -7.44 5.24
CA LEU A 155 3.82 -7.97 4.99
C LEU A 155 3.25 -8.56 6.28
N ASP A 156 2.01 -8.20 6.57
CA ASP A 156 1.11 -8.98 7.42
C ASP A 156 0.33 -9.97 6.53
N HIS A 157 -0.50 -10.82 7.09
CA HIS A 157 -1.28 -11.79 6.31
C HIS A 157 -2.64 -12.06 6.96
N CYS A 158 -3.69 -12.01 6.17
CA CYS A 158 -5.01 -12.51 6.56
C CYS A 158 -5.03 -14.03 6.37
N GLU A 159 -4.90 -14.78 7.45
CA GLU A 159 -4.68 -16.22 7.43
C GLU A 159 -5.80 -17.05 8.05
N LEU A 160 -5.83 -18.34 7.71
CA LEU A 160 -6.51 -19.36 8.49
C LEU A 160 -5.47 -20.20 9.25
N ALA A 161 -5.68 -20.36 10.55
CA ALA A 161 -4.90 -21.26 11.37
C ALA A 161 -5.71 -22.54 11.66
N TYR A 162 -5.13 -23.69 11.44
CA TYR A 162 -5.75 -25.00 11.56
C TYR A 162 -5.20 -25.78 12.75
N TYR A 163 -6.08 -26.35 13.56
CA TYR A 163 -5.67 -27.24 14.66
C TYR A 163 -5.11 -28.54 14.09
N THR A 164 -3.81 -28.76 14.31
CA THR A 164 -3.06 -29.89 13.70
C THR A 164 -3.61 -31.26 14.11
N LYS A 165 -4.15 -31.37 15.35
CA LYS A 165 -4.78 -32.61 15.80
C LYS A 165 -6.06 -32.89 15.04
N THR A 166 -6.88 -31.88 14.75
CA THR A 166 -8.13 -32.06 13.95
C THR A 166 -7.80 -32.55 12.54
N LEU A 167 -6.77 -31.99 11.91
CA LEU A 167 -6.32 -32.47 10.59
C LEU A 167 -5.96 -33.96 10.66
N LYS A 168 -5.17 -34.40 11.65
CA LYS A 168 -4.81 -35.80 11.87
C LYS A 168 -6.03 -36.68 12.14
N ASP A 169 -6.91 -36.27 13.05
CA ASP A 169 -8.08 -37.06 13.46
C ASP A 169 -9.13 -37.20 12.34
N THR A 170 -9.13 -36.30 11.35
CA THR A 170 -10.01 -36.36 10.17
C THR A 170 -9.31 -37.01 8.96
N GLY A 171 -7.99 -37.20 9.02
CA GLY A 171 -7.20 -37.72 7.89
C GLY A 171 -7.12 -36.74 6.70
N LEU A 172 -7.36 -35.46 6.95
CA LEU A 172 -7.35 -34.41 5.94
C LEU A 172 -6.03 -33.61 6.02
N GLU A 173 -5.57 -33.15 4.87
CA GLU A 173 -4.51 -32.16 4.76
C GLU A 173 -5.07 -30.74 4.91
N ILE A 174 -4.20 -29.74 5.01
CA ILE A 174 -4.58 -28.32 5.00
C ILE A 174 -5.31 -28.04 3.69
N PRO A 175 -6.54 -27.52 3.73
CA PRO A 175 -7.33 -27.26 2.54
C PRO A 175 -6.68 -26.23 1.60
N ALA A 176 -6.48 -26.59 0.35
CA ALA A 176 -6.01 -25.69 -0.71
C ALA A 176 -7.17 -24.97 -1.41
N THR A 177 -8.35 -25.64 -1.48
CA THR A 177 -9.55 -25.07 -2.11
C THR A 177 -10.64 -24.80 -1.07
N PHE A 178 -11.51 -23.84 -1.36
CA PHE A 178 -12.66 -23.54 -0.49
C PHE A 178 -13.61 -24.74 -0.35
N LYS A 179 -13.70 -25.58 -1.37
CA LYS A 179 -14.47 -26.85 -1.31
C LYS A 179 -13.84 -27.82 -0.29
N GLU A 180 -12.52 -27.98 -0.30
CA GLU A 180 -11.81 -28.81 0.70
C GLU A 180 -11.94 -28.21 2.10
N TYR A 181 -11.94 -26.87 2.23
CA TYR A 181 -12.19 -26.21 3.51
C TYR A 181 -13.60 -26.52 4.03
N GLN A 182 -14.62 -26.48 3.19
CA GLN A 182 -15.96 -26.91 3.59
C GLN A 182 -16.01 -28.38 4.01
N ALA A 183 -15.27 -29.26 3.34
CA ALA A 183 -15.15 -30.65 3.74
C ALA A 183 -14.45 -30.81 5.10
N PHE A 184 -13.36 -30.05 5.34
CA PHE A 184 -12.69 -30.00 6.63
C PHE A 184 -13.63 -29.51 7.74
N LEU A 185 -14.35 -28.39 7.54
CA LEU A 185 -15.33 -27.87 8.50
C LEU A 185 -16.39 -28.90 8.85
N ASN A 186 -16.89 -29.63 7.86
CA ASN A 186 -17.87 -30.70 8.09
C ASN A 186 -17.30 -31.87 8.86
N ALA A 187 -16.08 -32.31 8.57
CA ALA A 187 -15.42 -33.40 9.29
C ALA A 187 -15.07 -33.01 10.75
N ALA A 188 -14.69 -31.75 10.98
CA ALA A 188 -14.32 -31.20 12.27
C ALA A 188 -15.50 -31.13 13.27
N LYS A 189 -16.76 -31.08 12.82
CA LYS A 189 -17.96 -31.01 13.69
C LYS A 189 -18.03 -32.10 14.76
N SER A 190 -17.50 -33.28 14.47
CA SER A 190 -17.48 -34.41 15.43
C SER A 190 -16.21 -34.44 16.30
N LYS A 191 -15.28 -33.51 16.11
CA LYS A 191 -13.96 -33.52 16.73
C LYS A 191 -13.74 -32.34 17.67
N VAL A 192 -14.33 -31.19 17.40
CA VAL A 192 -14.18 -29.95 18.16
C VAL A 192 -15.52 -29.29 18.42
N PHE A 193 -15.56 -28.36 19.39
CA PHE A 193 -16.75 -27.62 19.73
C PHE A 193 -17.17 -26.68 18.59
N SER A 194 -16.21 -25.95 18.01
CA SER A 194 -16.43 -25.06 16.87
C SER A 194 -15.43 -25.33 15.75
N PRO A 195 -15.86 -25.86 14.61
CA PRO A 195 -14.99 -26.05 13.45
C PRO A 195 -14.34 -24.76 12.95
N TYR A 196 -15.02 -23.63 13.10
CA TYR A 196 -14.53 -22.31 12.72
C TYR A 196 -14.82 -21.23 13.77
N PHE A 197 -13.90 -20.28 13.88
CA PHE A 197 -14.04 -19.08 14.72
C PHE A 197 -13.39 -17.85 14.07
N CYS A 198 -13.94 -16.67 14.33
CA CYS A 198 -13.24 -15.39 14.14
C CYS A 198 -13.69 -14.37 15.19
N ASN A 199 -12.88 -13.31 15.37
CA ASN A 199 -13.18 -12.17 16.25
C ASN A 199 -14.24 -11.26 15.60
N GLY A 200 -15.43 -11.76 15.36
CA GLY A 200 -16.48 -11.05 14.63
C GLY A 200 -17.00 -9.77 15.29
N ALA A 201 -16.67 -9.55 16.59
CA ALA A 201 -16.95 -8.29 17.27
C ALA A 201 -16.02 -7.15 16.81
N GLU A 202 -14.86 -7.48 16.26
CA GLU A 202 -13.88 -6.51 15.73
C GLU A 202 -14.24 -6.18 14.28
N ASP A 203 -14.55 -4.91 14.01
CA ASP A 203 -15.03 -4.47 12.68
C ASP A 203 -14.00 -4.77 11.58
N ARG A 204 -12.71 -4.58 11.87
CA ARG A 204 -11.63 -4.90 10.91
C ARG A 204 -11.60 -6.38 10.58
N ILE A 205 -11.56 -7.25 11.58
CA ILE A 205 -11.50 -8.71 11.37
C ILE A 205 -12.76 -9.20 10.63
N MET A 206 -13.94 -8.67 10.99
CA MET A 206 -15.20 -9.00 10.31
C MET A 206 -15.14 -8.68 8.82
N ILE A 207 -14.74 -7.45 8.46
CA ILE A 207 -14.75 -7.04 7.05
C ILE A 207 -13.64 -7.72 6.25
N ASP A 208 -12.46 -7.96 6.86
CA ASP A 208 -11.35 -8.64 6.22
C ASP A 208 -11.65 -10.12 5.98
N PHE A 209 -12.35 -10.78 6.91
CA PHE A 209 -12.84 -12.14 6.69
C PHE A 209 -13.84 -12.22 5.53
N ILE A 210 -14.78 -11.28 5.44
CA ILE A 210 -15.70 -11.19 4.30
C ILE A 210 -14.93 -10.96 3.00
N GLY A 211 -13.93 -10.09 3.02
CA GLY A 211 -13.03 -9.88 1.90
C GLY A 211 -12.30 -11.15 1.45
N ALA A 212 -11.80 -11.93 2.42
CA ALA A 212 -11.15 -13.22 2.15
C ALA A 212 -12.11 -14.22 1.51
N LEU A 213 -13.36 -14.28 1.96
CA LEU A 213 -14.40 -15.14 1.36
C LEU A 213 -14.74 -14.71 -0.08
N VAL A 214 -14.84 -13.41 -0.35
CA VAL A 214 -15.07 -12.91 -1.72
C VAL A 214 -13.88 -13.23 -2.62
N MET A 215 -12.64 -13.03 -2.13
CA MET A 215 -11.43 -13.43 -2.85
C MET A 215 -11.42 -14.93 -3.14
N ALA A 216 -11.80 -15.75 -2.15
CA ALA A 216 -11.82 -17.21 -2.27
C ALA A 216 -12.80 -17.71 -3.34
N GLN A 217 -13.97 -17.09 -3.48
CA GLN A 217 -15.04 -17.54 -4.36
C GLN A 217 -15.02 -16.86 -5.73
N GLY A 218 -14.77 -15.55 -5.78
CA GLY A 218 -14.85 -14.74 -7.00
C GLY A 218 -13.48 -14.31 -7.55
N GLY A 219 -12.43 -14.44 -6.74
CA GLY A 219 -11.07 -14.06 -7.08
C GLY A 219 -10.80 -12.57 -7.05
N LEU A 220 -9.61 -12.19 -7.54
CA LEU A 220 -9.09 -10.82 -7.48
C LEU A 220 -10.00 -9.80 -8.17
N LYS A 221 -10.64 -10.17 -9.28
CA LYS A 221 -11.58 -9.27 -9.98
C LYS A 221 -12.81 -8.96 -9.14
N ALA A 222 -13.38 -9.99 -8.49
CA ALA A 222 -14.52 -9.80 -7.60
C ALA A 222 -14.15 -8.99 -6.36
N TYR A 223 -12.99 -9.25 -5.79
CA TYR A 223 -12.44 -8.53 -4.65
C TYR A 223 -12.25 -7.04 -4.96
N ASN A 224 -11.61 -6.71 -6.07
CA ASN A 224 -11.41 -5.31 -6.48
C ASN A 224 -12.75 -4.62 -6.75
N LYS A 225 -13.70 -5.31 -7.38
CA LYS A 225 -15.02 -4.74 -7.59
C LYS A 225 -15.77 -4.47 -6.28
N LEU A 226 -15.64 -5.36 -5.30
CA LEU A 226 -16.20 -5.11 -3.96
C LEU A 226 -15.56 -3.88 -3.32
N ILE A 227 -14.24 -3.71 -3.41
CA ILE A 227 -13.56 -2.51 -2.92
C ILE A 227 -14.13 -1.24 -3.56
N ASP A 228 -14.28 -1.23 -4.90
CA ASP A 228 -14.82 -0.08 -5.62
C ASP A 228 -16.25 0.25 -5.18
N GLU A 229 -17.11 -0.75 -5.03
CA GLU A 229 -18.48 -0.57 -4.55
C GLU A 229 -18.53 -0.05 -3.10
N LEU A 230 -17.69 -0.57 -2.21
CA LEU A 230 -17.61 -0.12 -0.82
C LEU A 230 -17.02 1.29 -0.67
N ARG A 231 -16.21 1.75 -1.63
CA ARG A 231 -15.67 3.11 -1.64
C ARG A 231 -16.73 4.18 -1.95
N ILE A 232 -17.76 3.83 -2.68
CA ILE A 232 -18.83 4.75 -3.12
C ILE A 232 -20.14 4.57 -2.36
N ASN A 233 -20.36 3.40 -1.75
CA ASN A 233 -21.57 3.07 -1.03
C ASN A 233 -21.27 2.86 0.48
N ASN A 234 -22.15 3.34 1.33
CA ASN A 234 -21.99 3.32 2.79
C ASN A 234 -23.09 2.53 3.53
N SER A 235 -23.84 1.69 2.82
CA SER A 235 -24.87 0.81 3.40
C SER A 235 -24.80 -0.59 2.81
N LEU A 236 -25.16 -1.59 3.61
CA LEU A 236 -25.18 -2.98 3.18
C LEU A 236 -26.16 -3.19 2.01
N ASP A 237 -27.34 -2.62 2.07
CA ASP A 237 -28.37 -2.78 1.03
C ASP A 237 -27.87 -2.33 -0.36
N ALA A 238 -27.05 -1.29 -0.42
CA ALA A 238 -26.54 -0.76 -1.69
C ALA A 238 -25.54 -1.72 -2.36
N VAL A 239 -24.84 -2.56 -1.60
CA VAL A 239 -23.78 -3.44 -2.11
C VAL A 239 -24.16 -4.92 -2.11
N LEU A 240 -25.24 -5.27 -1.42
CA LEU A 240 -25.59 -6.66 -1.11
C LEU A 240 -25.78 -7.53 -2.37
N ASP A 241 -26.48 -7.00 -3.38
CA ASP A 241 -26.85 -7.73 -4.60
C ASP A 241 -25.98 -7.38 -5.83
N VAL A 242 -24.93 -6.59 -5.63
CA VAL A 242 -24.02 -6.27 -6.71
C VAL A 242 -23.31 -7.54 -7.18
N LYS A 243 -23.40 -7.83 -8.47
CA LYS A 243 -22.64 -8.94 -9.06
C LYS A 243 -21.17 -8.61 -9.11
N LEU A 244 -20.37 -9.31 -8.31
CA LEU A 244 -18.93 -9.10 -8.19
C LEU A 244 -18.14 -9.82 -9.28
N ASP A 245 -18.69 -10.90 -9.82
CA ASP A 245 -18.10 -11.68 -10.92
C ASP A 245 -19.15 -12.14 -11.96
N GLU A 246 -18.68 -12.82 -13.00
CA GLU A 246 -19.54 -13.43 -14.03
C GLU A 246 -20.30 -14.66 -13.52
N LYS A 247 -19.82 -15.30 -12.43
CA LYS A 247 -20.37 -16.54 -11.85
C LYS A 247 -21.41 -16.28 -10.77
N LYS A 248 -21.88 -15.04 -10.60
CA LYS A 248 -22.89 -14.62 -9.62
C LYS A 248 -22.39 -14.54 -8.16
N CYS A 249 -21.08 -14.36 -7.90
CA CYS A 249 -20.63 -13.99 -6.57
C CYS A 249 -21.21 -12.63 -6.20
N THR A 250 -21.90 -12.58 -5.06
CA THR A 250 -22.47 -11.35 -4.47
C THR A 250 -22.17 -11.34 -2.98
N LEU A 251 -22.21 -10.17 -2.36
CA LEU A 251 -22.07 -10.08 -0.91
C LEU A 251 -23.20 -10.86 -0.21
N ARG A 252 -24.43 -10.83 -0.75
CA ARG A 252 -25.55 -11.65 -0.26
C ARG A 252 -25.20 -13.12 -0.19
N SER A 253 -24.63 -13.70 -1.25
CA SER A 253 -24.28 -15.14 -1.28
C SER A 253 -23.27 -15.52 -0.18
N ILE A 254 -22.35 -14.62 0.13
CA ILE A 254 -21.36 -14.79 1.22
C ILE A 254 -22.06 -14.71 2.59
N LEU A 255 -22.88 -13.68 2.80
CA LEU A 255 -23.55 -13.48 4.10
C LEU A 255 -24.62 -14.55 4.38
N ASP A 256 -25.33 -15.02 3.36
CA ASP A 256 -26.28 -16.14 3.50
C ASP A 256 -25.57 -17.44 3.91
N MET A 257 -24.39 -17.70 3.33
CA MET A 257 -23.56 -18.82 3.76
C MET A 257 -23.17 -18.68 5.24
N LEU A 258 -22.66 -17.52 5.65
CA LEU A 258 -22.27 -17.26 7.03
C LEU A 258 -23.46 -17.36 8.00
N LYS A 259 -24.65 -16.88 7.60
CA LYS A 259 -25.90 -17.00 8.38
C LYS A 259 -26.33 -18.46 8.58
N ASN A 260 -25.99 -19.35 7.66
CA ASN A 260 -26.34 -20.76 7.75
C ASN A 260 -25.31 -21.58 8.54
N TRP A 261 -24.06 -21.16 8.64
CA TRP A 261 -23.01 -21.90 9.34
C TRP A 261 -23.34 -22.32 10.78
N PRO A 262 -23.99 -21.48 11.64
CA PRO A 262 -24.44 -21.92 12.96
C PRO A 262 -25.45 -23.05 12.91
N LYS A 263 -26.41 -23.01 11.98
CA LYS A 263 -27.44 -24.06 11.80
C LYS A 263 -26.82 -25.37 11.31
N GLU A 264 -25.72 -25.27 10.57
CA GLU A 264 -24.93 -26.40 10.08
C GLU A 264 -23.94 -26.93 11.11
N GLY A 265 -23.82 -26.29 12.28
CA GLY A 265 -22.86 -26.69 13.34
C GLY A 265 -21.40 -26.37 12.97
N ILE A 266 -21.15 -25.42 12.07
CA ILE A 266 -19.81 -25.01 11.66
C ILE A 266 -19.22 -24.02 12.65
N THR A 267 -20.05 -23.12 13.19
CA THR A 267 -19.62 -22.09 14.13
C THR A 267 -20.67 -21.86 15.22
N HIS A 268 -20.25 -21.22 16.32
CA HIS A 268 -21.17 -20.84 17.38
C HIS A 268 -22.24 -19.86 16.87
N PRO A 269 -23.51 -19.91 17.34
CA PRO A 269 -24.57 -18.99 16.90
C PRO A 269 -24.24 -17.50 17.07
N SER A 270 -23.38 -17.16 18.03
CA SER A 270 -22.97 -15.77 18.31
C SER A 270 -21.57 -15.43 17.76
N TRP A 271 -21.07 -16.16 16.78
CA TRP A 271 -19.71 -16.00 16.23
C TRP A 271 -19.38 -14.55 15.83
N TYR A 272 -20.36 -13.82 15.31
CA TYR A 272 -20.24 -12.42 14.89
C TYR A 272 -20.02 -11.45 16.07
N ASN A 273 -20.12 -11.90 17.31
CA ASN A 273 -19.80 -11.18 18.54
C ASN A 273 -18.54 -11.74 19.24
N GLY A 274 -17.87 -12.73 18.67
CA GLY A 274 -16.66 -13.33 19.21
C GLY A 274 -15.53 -12.30 19.35
N ARG A 275 -14.75 -12.40 20.43
CA ARG A 275 -13.64 -11.50 20.77
C ARG A 275 -12.32 -12.25 20.87
N GLY A 276 -11.20 -11.50 20.90
CA GLY A 276 -9.87 -12.10 21.03
C GLY A 276 -9.70 -13.00 22.27
N ASN A 277 -10.31 -12.62 23.41
CA ASN A 277 -10.28 -13.48 24.62
C ASN A 277 -11.09 -14.77 24.43
N ASP A 278 -12.17 -14.74 23.67
CA ASP A 278 -12.95 -15.95 23.37
C ASP A 278 -12.14 -16.87 22.45
N LEU A 279 -11.43 -16.31 21.47
CA LEU A 279 -10.49 -17.04 20.62
C LEU A 279 -9.46 -17.78 21.45
N LEU A 280 -8.78 -17.06 22.36
CA LEU A 280 -7.75 -17.64 23.21
C LEU A 280 -8.31 -18.77 24.08
N PHE A 281 -9.45 -18.54 24.74
CA PHE A 281 -10.12 -19.53 25.58
C PHE A 281 -10.42 -20.83 24.80
N PHE A 282 -11.06 -20.71 23.64
CA PHE A 282 -11.40 -21.90 22.84
C PHE A 282 -10.17 -22.58 22.22
N ALA A 283 -9.13 -21.82 21.89
CA ALA A 283 -7.92 -22.37 21.33
C ALA A 283 -7.08 -23.11 22.39
N GLU A 284 -7.01 -22.61 23.63
CA GLU A 284 -6.34 -23.28 24.75
C GLU A 284 -6.96 -24.64 25.08
N ASP A 285 -8.29 -24.72 25.06
CA ASP A 285 -9.04 -25.95 25.33
C ASP A 285 -9.12 -26.91 24.13
N ALA A 286 -8.41 -26.59 23.03
CA ALA A 286 -8.45 -27.37 21.79
C ALA A 286 -9.89 -27.55 21.22
N GLN A 287 -10.74 -26.55 21.41
CA GLN A 287 -12.15 -26.58 21.00
C GLN A 287 -12.40 -26.00 19.60
N LEU A 288 -11.34 -25.49 18.94
CA LEU A 288 -11.42 -24.89 17.60
C LEU A 288 -10.78 -25.79 16.54
N GLY A 289 -11.46 -25.98 15.42
CA GLY A 289 -10.88 -26.61 14.22
C GLY A 289 -9.99 -25.67 13.43
N SER A 290 -10.47 -24.44 13.23
CA SER A 290 -9.73 -23.37 12.55
C SER A 290 -10.21 -22.00 13.00
N PHE A 291 -9.37 -20.99 12.84
CA PHE A 291 -9.75 -19.60 13.08
C PHE A 291 -9.11 -18.64 12.06
N PHE A 292 -9.79 -17.53 11.79
CA PHE A 292 -9.30 -16.45 10.96
C PHE A 292 -8.69 -15.34 11.80
N THR A 293 -7.51 -14.87 11.40
CA THR A 293 -6.79 -13.79 12.09
C THR A 293 -5.77 -13.12 11.15
N LEU A 294 -5.06 -12.12 11.66
CA LEU A 294 -3.84 -11.58 11.06
C LEU A 294 -2.62 -12.33 11.60
N LEU A 295 -1.58 -12.49 10.80
CA LEU A 295 -0.30 -13.07 11.22
C LEU A 295 0.25 -12.36 12.46
N SER A 296 0.21 -11.02 12.48
CA SER A 296 0.65 -10.21 13.62
C SER A 296 -0.14 -10.50 14.90
N GLU A 297 -1.44 -10.75 14.80
CA GLU A 297 -2.28 -11.11 15.95
C GLU A 297 -2.07 -12.56 16.37
N HIS A 298 -1.91 -13.47 15.42
CA HIS A 298 -1.58 -14.86 15.70
C HIS A 298 -0.29 -14.99 16.55
N ARG A 299 0.70 -14.16 16.28
CA ARG A 299 1.99 -14.11 17.02
C ARG A 299 1.86 -13.62 18.47
N LYS A 300 0.77 -12.95 18.83
CA LYS A 300 0.48 -12.56 20.22
C LYS A 300 -0.12 -13.66 21.06
N ILE A 301 -0.58 -14.74 20.42
CA ILE A 301 -1.11 -15.92 21.13
C ILE A 301 0.04 -16.64 21.84
N PRO A 302 -0.13 -17.08 23.12
CA PRO A 302 0.90 -17.80 23.86
C PRO A 302 1.42 -19.03 23.12
N TYR A 303 2.73 -19.26 23.16
CA TYR A 303 3.39 -20.33 22.38
C TYR A 303 2.85 -21.73 22.68
N ASN A 304 2.45 -22.03 23.94
CA ASN A 304 1.86 -23.30 24.30
C ASN A 304 0.55 -23.60 23.57
N VAL A 305 -0.16 -22.57 23.10
CA VAL A 305 -1.40 -22.67 22.32
C VAL A 305 -1.07 -22.69 20.82
N ILE A 306 -0.34 -21.66 20.36
CA ILE A 306 -0.09 -21.42 18.92
C ILE A 306 0.64 -22.57 18.24
N LYS A 307 1.55 -23.29 18.95
CA LYS A 307 2.27 -24.46 18.44
C LYS A 307 1.38 -25.60 17.97
N ASN A 308 0.11 -25.60 18.37
CA ASN A 308 -0.89 -26.60 17.99
C ASN A 308 -1.67 -26.22 16.73
N TYR A 309 -1.45 -25.02 16.21
CA TYR A 309 -2.13 -24.51 15.03
C TYR A 309 -1.13 -24.25 13.92
N GLU A 310 -1.46 -24.64 12.71
CA GLU A 310 -0.66 -24.38 11.51
C GLU A 310 -1.39 -23.35 10.63
N SER A 311 -0.70 -22.24 10.35
CA SER A 311 -1.23 -21.19 9.48
C SER A 311 -1.09 -21.58 8.03
N ALA A 312 -2.06 -21.17 7.22
CA ALA A 312 -2.06 -21.37 5.77
C ALA A 312 -2.69 -20.20 5.03
N MET A 313 -2.45 -20.16 3.73
CA MET A 313 -3.20 -19.30 2.82
C MET A 313 -4.71 -19.58 2.96
N PHE A 314 -5.51 -18.52 2.80
CA PHE A 314 -6.95 -18.71 2.71
C PHE A 314 -7.27 -19.57 1.47
N PRO A 315 -8.05 -20.66 1.61
CA PRO A 315 -8.31 -21.59 0.52
C PRO A 315 -9.20 -20.97 -0.56
N VAL A 316 -8.91 -21.20 -1.83
CA VAL A 316 -9.55 -20.51 -2.96
C VAL A 316 -10.12 -21.45 -4.01
N ASN A 317 -11.25 -21.06 -4.63
CA ASN A 317 -11.86 -21.79 -5.76
C ASN A 317 -11.47 -21.20 -7.13
N VAL A 318 -10.49 -20.31 -7.16
CA VAL A 318 -10.09 -19.59 -8.37
C VAL A 318 -8.68 -20.00 -8.81
N SER A 319 -8.38 -19.79 -10.09
CA SER A 319 -7.03 -20.05 -10.59
C SER A 319 -6.01 -19.06 -10.00
N PRO A 320 -4.73 -19.46 -9.89
CA PRO A 320 -3.66 -18.57 -9.45
C PRO A 320 -3.57 -17.26 -10.27
N ALA A 321 -3.97 -17.28 -11.52
CA ALA A 321 -4.02 -16.11 -12.40
C ALA A 321 -5.07 -15.04 -11.99
N ASN A 322 -6.07 -15.45 -11.17
CA ASN A 322 -7.11 -14.56 -10.63
C ASN A 322 -7.09 -14.55 -9.11
N TYR A 323 -5.91 -14.61 -8.51
CA TYR A 323 -5.74 -14.59 -7.07
C TYR A 323 -4.65 -13.59 -6.65
N GLY A 324 -4.90 -12.86 -5.57
CA GLY A 324 -3.94 -12.04 -4.85
C GLY A 324 -3.94 -12.44 -3.38
N LEU A 325 -2.78 -12.56 -2.77
CA LEU A 325 -2.69 -12.80 -1.34
C LEU A 325 -3.15 -11.56 -0.57
N ILE A 326 -4.17 -11.68 0.26
CA ILE A 326 -4.58 -10.59 1.15
C ILE A 326 -3.53 -10.46 2.24
N ALA A 327 -2.60 -9.56 2.01
CA ALA A 327 -1.44 -9.31 2.85
C ALA A 327 -1.26 -7.80 3.04
N PRO A 328 -1.77 -7.23 4.15
CA PRO A 328 -1.51 -5.85 4.50
C PRO A 328 -0.01 -5.56 4.46
N ALA A 329 0.38 -4.52 3.75
CA ALA A 329 1.78 -4.17 3.56
C ALA A 329 2.12 -2.83 4.24
N LEU A 330 3.01 -2.86 5.23
CA LEU A 330 3.71 -1.65 5.65
C LEU A 330 4.55 -1.17 4.48
N SER A 331 4.33 0.05 4.02
CA SER A 331 4.88 0.54 2.76
C SER A 331 5.52 1.92 2.88
N GLY A 332 6.51 2.18 2.02
CA GLY A 332 7.14 3.46 1.84
C GLY A 332 6.81 4.08 0.48
N MET A 333 6.62 5.39 0.45
CA MET A 333 6.41 6.20 -0.76
C MET A 333 7.41 7.36 -0.79
N LEU A 334 7.85 7.73 -1.99
CA LEU A 334 8.57 8.98 -2.23
C LEU A 334 7.58 9.99 -2.78
N LEU A 335 7.47 11.14 -2.12
CA LEU A 335 6.50 12.19 -2.47
C LEU A 335 7.16 13.37 -3.20
N SER A 336 8.49 13.46 -3.19
CA SER A 336 9.25 14.50 -3.88
C SER A 336 10.49 13.90 -4.56
N ASP A 337 11.10 14.69 -5.47
CA ASP A 337 12.37 14.35 -6.14
C ASP A 337 13.62 14.62 -5.26
N ASN A 338 13.46 14.58 -3.94
CA ASN A 338 14.55 14.79 -3.00
C ASN A 338 15.57 13.62 -3.07
N SER A 339 16.81 13.94 -3.45
CA SER A 339 17.86 12.93 -3.65
C SER A 339 18.24 12.18 -2.37
N ASN A 340 18.17 12.85 -1.21
CA ASN A 340 18.43 12.22 0.10
C ASN A 340 17.29 11.27 0.49
N ALA A 341 16.03 11.65 0.24
CA ALA A 341 14.90 10.75 0.43
C ALA A 341 15.02 9.48 -0.42
N LYS A 342 15.39 9.62 -1.72
CA LYS A 342 15.68 8.49 -2.62
C LYS A 342 16.86 7.62 -2.16
N ARG A 343 17.84 8.20 -1.47
CA ARG A 343 18.95 7.46 -0.88
C ARG A 343 18.50 6.73 0.39
N TYR A 344 17.77 7.41 1.28
CA TYR A 344 17.37 6.86 2.57
C TYR A 344 16.35 5.73 2.46
N ILE A 345 15.43 5.79 1.49
CA ILE A 345 14.48 4.70 1.32
C ILE A 345 15.16 3.35 1.08
N ALA A 346 16.36 3.32 0.49
CA ALA A 346 17.09 2.09 0.24
C ALA A 346 17.56 1.39 1.53
N ASN A 347 17.73 2.12 2.63
CA ASN A 347 18.17 1.55 3.91
C ASN A 347 17.15 0.58 4.51
N PHE A 348 15.87 0.72 4.14
CA PHE A 348 14.80 -0.16 4.58
C PHE A 348 14.81 -1.51 3.86
N PHE A 349 15.64 -1.66 2.81
CA PHE A 349 15.66 -2.82 1.92
C PHE A 349 17.04 -3.50 1.89
N THR A 350 17.86 -3.33 2.92
CA THR A 350 19.02 -4.20 3.12
C THR A 350 18.60 -5.51 3.77
N GLU A 351 19.36 -6.56 3.57
CA GLU A 351 19.10 -7.88 4.15
C GLU A 351 19.04 -7.80 5.68
N GLU A 352 20.00 -7.09 6.30
CA GLU A 352 20.08 -6.92 7.75
C GLU A 352 18.86 -6.14 8.29
N THR A 353 18.49 -5.03 7.65
CA THR A 353 17.34 -4.21 8.11
C THR A 353 16.05 -5.00 8.02
N GLN A 354 15.83 -5.75 6.94
CA GLN A 354 14.63 -6.55 6.75
C GLN A 354 14.55 -7.73 7.74
N THR A 355 15.67 -8.37 8.05
CA THR A 355 15.76 -9.41 9.08
C THR A 355 15.43 -8.82 10.46
N GLU A 356 16.07 -7.71 10.83
CA GLU A 356 15.81 -7.02 12.10
C GLU A 356 14.34 -6.57 12.23
N PHE A 357 13.76 -6.06 11.15
CA PHE A 357 12.35 -5.65 11.16
C PHE A 357 11.40 -6.83 11.35
N SER A 358 11.68 -7.96 10.68
CA SER A 358 10.90 -9.18 10.88
C SER A 358 10.95 -9.65 12.32
N ASP A 359 12.13 -9.67 12.95
CA ASP A 359 12.31 -10.07 14.35
C ASP A 359 11.58 -9.14 15.32
N LYS A 360 11.61 -7.81 15.08
CA LYS A 360 10.96 -6.83 15.96
C LYS A 360 9.43 -6.80 15.82
N THR A 361 8.89 -7.11 14.65
CA THR A 361 7.46 -6.96 14.35
C THR A 361 6.71 -8.27 14.18
N ASN A 362 7.41 -9.39 14.04
CA ASN A 362 6.87 -10.70 13.67
C ASN A 362 6.17 -10.70 12.28
N LEU A 363 6.42 -9.68 11.45
CA LEU A 363 5.89 -9.56 10.09
C LEU A 363 6.85 -10.19 9.07
N ALA A 364 6.31 -10.55 7.91
CA ALA A 364 7.08 -11.15 6.83
C ALA A 364 7.96 -10.09 6.12
N PRO A 365 9.27 -10.31 5.97
CA PRO A 365 10.14 -9.44 5.21
C PRO A 365 9.88 -9.59 3.70
N VAL A 366 10.07 -8.52 2.93
CA VAL A 366 9.92 -8.57 1.46
C VAL A 366 11.23 -8.82 0.72
N HIS A 367 12.38 -8.55 1.34
CA HIS A 367 13.69 -8.77 0.75
C HIS A 367 13.95 -10.27 0.53
N SER A 368 14.33 -10.65 -0.70
CA SER A 368 14.42 -12.07 -1.11
C SER A 368 15.40 -12.92 -0.30
N ARG A 369 16.39 -12.32 0.38
CA ARG A 369 17.41 -13.01 1.16
C ARG A 369 17.32 -12.77 2.67
N ALA A 370 16.44 -11.85 3.11
CA ALA A 370 16.28 -11.58 4.52
C ALA A 370 15.74 -12.82 5.24
N GLN A 371 16.23 -13.05 6.43
CA GLN A 371 15.70 -14.08 7.31
C GLN A 371 14.36 -13.63 7.87
N ALA A 372 13.33 -14.44 7.74
CA ALA A 372 12.06 -14.21 8.39
C ALA A 372 12.11 -14.63 9.87
N TYR A 373 11.27 -14.04 10.70
CA TYR A 373 11.14 -14.38 12.11
C TYR A 373 10.94 -15.90 12.33
N ASP A 374 10.12 -16.52 11.50
CA ASP A 374 9.92 -17.95 11.47
C ASP A 374 9.45 -18.43 10.08
N ARG A 375 9.19 -19.76 9.97
CA ARG A 375 8.72 -20.38 8.74
C ARG A 375 7.42 -19.76 8.22
N GLN A 376 6.46 -19.44 9.10
CA GLN A 376 5.16 -18.91 8.66
C GLN A 376 5.31 -17.51 8.05
N ALA A 377 6.14 -16.64 8.64
CA ALA A 377 6.45 -15.35 8.05
C ALA A 377 7.20 -15.49 6.71
N ASP A 378 8.07 -16.49 6.57
CA ASP A 378 8.75 -16.78 5.30
C ASP A 378 7.77 -17.28 4.22
N ASP A 379 6.85 -18.17 4.60
CA ASP A 379 5.81 -18.70 3.70
C ASP A 379 4.95 -17.57 3.10
N VAL A 380 4.61 -16.51 3.87
CA VAL A 380 3.83 -15.36 3.36
C VAL A 380 4.51 -14.70 2.17
N ARG A 381 5.82 -14.50 2.21
CA ARG A 381 6.60 -13.95 1.10
C ARG A 381 6.52 -14.83 -0.14
N PHE A 382 6.63 -16.16 0.02
CA PHE A 382 6.50 -17.12 -1.08
C PHE A 382 5.09 -17.15 -1.65
N TRP A 383 4.07 -17.15 -0.79
CA TRP A 383 2.68 -17.12 -1.23
C TRP A 383 2.37 -15.85 -2.03
N ALA A 384 2.76 -14.70 -1.51
CA ALA A 384 2.58 -13.43 -2.23
C ALA A 384 3.32 -13.42 -3.58
N ALA A 385 4.52 -14.01 -3.64
CA ALA A 385 5.29 -14.10 -4.89
C ALA A 385 4.67 -15.07 -5.91
N SER A 386 3.94 -16.09 -5.46
CA SER A 386 3.28 -17.10 -6.32
C SER A 386 1.92 -16.64 -6.88
N CYS A 387 1.31 -15.62 -6.30
CA CYS A 387 0.02 -15.08 -6.74
C CYS A 387 0.19 -14.06 -7.87
N ALA A 388 -0.64 -14.14 -8.92
CA ALA A 388 -0.58 -13.18 -10.03
C ALA A 388 -0.86 -11.73 -9.58
N GLY A 389 -1.71 -11.55 -8.57
CA GLY A 389 -1.99 -10.24 -7.95
C GLY A 389 -0.95 -9.80 -6.92
N GLY A 390 0.05 -10.64 -6.60
CA GLY A 390 1.00 -10.37 -5.53
C GLY A 390 0.31 -10.21 -4.16
N ALA A 391 0.87 -9.36 -3.30
CA ALA A 391 0.24 -8.93 -2.07
C ALA A 391 -0.78 -7.82 -2.37
N VAL A 392 -2.02 -7.99 -1.89
CA VAL A 392 -3.09 -6.99 -1.98
C VAL A 392 -3.48 -6.51 -0.58
N PRO A 393 -3.91 -5.25 -0.40
CA PRO A 393 -4.38 -4.77 0.90
C PRO A 393 -5.60 -5.54 1.35
N ASP A 394 -5.82 -5.63 2.66
CA ASP A 394 -7.06 -6.12 3.23
C ASP A 394 -8.24 -5.17 2.91
N LEU A 395 -9.46 -5.63 3.14
CA LEU A 395 -10.65 -4.86 2.76
C LEU A 395 -10.81 -3.59 3.61
N TYR A 396 -10.39 -3.64 4.89
CA TYR A 396 -10.35 -2.47 5.74
C TYR A 396 -9.43 -1.37 5.17
N LEU A 397 -8.17 -1.70 4.91
CA LEU A 397 -7.20 -0.75 4.37
C LEU A 397 -7.61 -0.23 2.98
N ALA A 398 -8.15 -1.12 2.14
CA ALA A 398 -8.54 -0.76 0.78
C ALA A 398 -9.76 0.16 0.72
N ALA A 399 -10.76 -0.01 1.60
CA ALA A 399 -12.03 0.71 1.49
C ALA A 399 -12.35 1.64 2.67
N TYR A 400 -11.81 1.38 3.87
CA TYR A 400 -12.25 2.05 5.10
C TYR A 400 -11.14 2.72 5.89
N GLN A 401 -9.89 2.68 5.46
CA GLN A 401 -8.74 3.27 6.16
C GLN A 401 -8.96 4.75 6.58
N ARG A 402 -9.79 5.48 5.83
CA ARG A 402 -10.16 6.88 6.09
C ARG A 402 -11.59 7.07 6.60
N ARG A 403 -12.34 6.00 6.82
CA ARG A 403 -13.78 6.04 7.12
C ARG A 403 -14.19 5.04 8.19
N PRO A 404 -13.56 5.08 9.40
CA PRO A 404 -13.80 4.09 10.44
C PRO A 404 -15.27 4.07 10.93
N GLU A 405 -15.94 5.22 10.96
CA GLU A 405 -17.35 5.30 11.38
C GLU A 405 -18.30 4.65 10.36
N GLU A 406 -17.98 4.74 9.06
CA GLU A 406 -18.75 4.06 8.02
C GLU A 406 -18.54 2.54 8.08
N LEU A 407 -17.31 2.08 8.37
CA LEU A 407 -17.03 0.67 8.63
C LEU A 407 -17.85 0.14 9.79
N LYS A 408 -17.84 0.84 10.91
CA LYS A 408 -18.60 0.46 12.11
C LYS A 408 -20.10 0.31 11.81
N LYS A 409 -20.66 1.26 11.04
CA LYS A 409 -22.06 1.18 10.59
C LYS A 409 -22.30 -0.06 9.72
N LEU A 410 -21.48 -0.27 8.68
CA LEU A 410 -21.62 -1.42 7.80
C LEU A 410 -21.49 -2.75 8.55
N CYS A 411 -20.50 -2.88 9.43
CA CYS A 411 -20.33 -4.08 10.25
C CYS A 411 -21.53 -4.31 11.21
N GLY A 412 -22.15 -3.26 11.73
CA GLY A 412 -23.39 -3.34 12.48
C GLY A 412 -24.55 -3.90 11.64
N GLU A 413 -24.69 -3.45 10.39
CA GLU A 413 -25.69 -3.95 9.44
C GLU A 413 -25.41 -5.43 9.07
N ILE A 414 -24.14 -5.79 8.84
CA ILE A 414 -23.71 -7.18 8.57
C ILE A 414 -24.04 -8.09 9.75
N ARG A 415 -23.69 -7.71 10.98
CA ARG A 415 -24.01 -8.50 12.18
C ARG A 415 -25.52 -8.70 12.35
N SER A 416 -26.31 -7.68 12.02
CA SER A 416 -27.79 -7.77 12.03
C SER A 416 -28.30 -8.72 10.96
N TYR A 417 -27.66 -8.77 9.79
CA TYR A 417 -28.03 -9.65 8.69
C TYR A 417 -27.74 -11.13 8.98
N VAL A 418 -26.55 -11.43 9.53
CA VAL A 418 -26.10 -12.82 9.79
C VAL A 418 -26.65 -13.41 11.09
N ARG A 419 -27.25 -12.59 11.93
CA ARG A 419 -27.97 -13.01 13.13
C ARG A 419 -29.25 -13.80 12.80
#